data_b3644e670a06f7918f10a69d6234adcd
#
_entry.id   b3644e670a06f7918f10a69d6234adcd
#
_cell.length_a   1.000
_cell.length_b   1.000
_cell.length_c   1.000
_cell.angle_alpha   90.00
_cell.angle_beta   90.00
_cell.angle_gamma   90.00
#
_symmetry.space_group_name_H-M   'P 1'
#
loop_
_entity.id
_entity.type
_entity.pdbx_description
1 polymer ?
#
loop_
_entity_poly.entity_id
_entity_poly.type
_entity_poly.pdbx_seq_one_letter_code
_entity_poly.pdbx_strand_id
1 'polypeptide(L)'
;MTDQAVKRLTPDELRTLFLFESLTDEQLQWLSDAGYVETVQSGIVFNEGDEATCCYVLLSGELRLCKLSHGELVEINRTHQRGVYAGAFNAFFGATDHKSYTATMMVTQPSEFFVVSAETMATMMNTWFPMAVHLIEGFVMGMRRTNETLGERERLLALGSLSAGLTHELNNPAAAAVRAAATLRQRVSGMRSKLAMLADGTLDATKLHQIVALQDDAVERLDKNKDKDIPPMELSDREDTLTDWLDDHDVQASWDVAPVLASAGLDVPWMEDVLAAVGPKYLEGAVRWLMYTIDTESLMNEIDDSVTRISTLVGAAKQYSQIDRAPYQTVDLRELLKSTLVMMSGKLQGYEVVKDFDPELPAIPAY
;
A
#
# COMPACT_ATOMS: atom_id res chain seq x y z
N MET A 1 33.62 41.13 28.76
CA MET A 1 32.47 41.16 27.86
C MET A 1 32.68 42.39 26.97
N THR A 2 33.19 42.19 25.76
CA THR A 2 33.40 43.25 24.77
C THR A 2 32.06 43.69 24.25
N ASP A 3 31.73 44.95 24.41
CA ASP A 3 30.58 45.67 23.86
C ASP A 3 30.73 45.64 22.30
N GLN A 4 30.29 44.57 21.64
CA GLN A 4 30.21 44.57 20.19
C GLN A 4 28.99 45.43 19.83
N ALA A 5 29.25 46.59 19.21
CA ALA A 5 28.22 47.46 18.69
C ALA A 5 27.26 46.63 17.82
N VAL A 6 25.99 46.53 18.19
CA VAL A 6 24.96 45.80 17.48
C VAL A 6 24.88 46.35 16.06
N LYS A 7 25.23 45.53 15.05
CA LYS A 7 25.14 45.92 13.62
C LYS A 7 23.66 46.08 13.25
N ARG A 8 23.31 47.25 12.70
CA ARG A 8 21.96 47.57 12.25
C ARG A 8 21.93 47.82 10.75
N LEU A 9 20.83 47.58 10.11
CA LEU A 9 20.60 47.94 8.71
C LEU A 9 20.09 49.38 8.66
N THR A 10 20.57 50.16 7.68
CA THR A 10 20.00 51.47 7.37
C THR A 10 18.63 51.34 6.70
N PRO A 11 17.79 52.41 6.73
CA PRO A 11 16.53 52.44 5.99
C PRO A 11 16.67 52.08 4.50
N ASP A 12 17.73 52.54 3.84
CA ASP A 12 18.01 52.25 2.45
C ASP A 12 18.35 50.78 2.22
N GLU A 13 19.11 50.12 3.11
CA GLU A 13 19.39 48.70 3.06
C GLU A 13 18.11 47.87 3.29
N LEU A 14 17.26 48.25 4.24
CA LEU A 14 15.98 47.62 4.50
C LEU A 14 15.07 47.69 3.28
N ARG A 15 15.02 48.83 2.58
CA ARG A 15 14.23 49.03 1.36
C ARG A 15 14.63 48.10 0.24
N THR A 16 15.88 47.58 0.23
CA THR A 16 16.31 46.59 -0.79
C THR A 16 15.71 45.18 -0.55
N LEU A 17 15.10 44.94 0.61
CA LEU A 17 14.45 43.68 0.92
C LEU A 17 12.98 43.74 0.43
N PHE A 18 12.59 42.84 -0.44
CA PHE A 18 11.23 42.82 -1.03
C PHE A 18 10.13 42.88 0.03
N LEU A 19 10.39 42.35 1.22
CA LEU A 19 9.48 42.38 2.35
C LEU A 19 9.15 43.80 2.81
N PHE A 20 10.09 44.72 2.69
CA PHE A 20 10.04 46.10 3.26
C PHE A 20 10.03 47.19 2.18
N GLU A 21 10.08 46.83 0.89
CA GLU A 21 10.22 47.80 -0.22
C GLU A 21 9.08 48.84 -0.29
N SER A 22 7.88 48.49 0.16
CA SER A 22 6.69 49.34 0.14
C SER A 22 6.54 50.22 1.41
N LEU A 23 7.42 50.10 2.38
CA LEU A 23 7.35 50.85 3.63
C LEU A 23 7.79 52.31 3.42
N THR A 24 7.18 53.23 4.21
CA THR A 24 7.59 54.67 4.24
C THR A 24 8.94 54.85 4.91
N ASP A 25 9.60 55.98 4.70
CA ASP A 25 10.88 56.29 5.34
C ASP A 25 10.79 56.27 6.86
N GLU A 26 9.68 56.75 7.44
CA GLU A 26 9.44 56.71 8.89
C GLU A 26 9.30 55.27 9.40
N GLN A 27 8.62 54.41 8.67
CA GLN A 27 8.47 52.98 9.00
C GLN A 27 9.81 52.25 8.90
N LEU A 28 10.59 52.52 7.86
CA LEU A 28 11.93 51.92 7.69
C LEU A 28 12.90 52.39 8.80
N GLN A 29 12.83 53.66 9.17
CA GLN A 29 13.65 54.18 10.30
C GLN A 29 13.26 53.47 11.59
N TRP A 30 11.97 53.35 11.90
CA TRP A 30 11.48 52.65 13.08
C TRP A 30 11.95 51.18 13.09
N LEU A 31 11.89 50.53 11.95
CA LEU A 31 12.32 49.10 11.81
C LEU A 31 13.85 48.98 11.97
N SER A 32 14.63 49.91 11.40
CA SER A 32 16.08 50.00 11.58
C SER A 32 16.49 50.12 13.05
N ASP A 33 15.75 50.93 13.82
CA ASP A 33 16.02 51.14 15.25
C ASP A 33 15.60 49.94 16.11
N ALA A 34 14.58 49.19 15.70
CA ALA A 34 14.04 48.06 16.44
C ALA A 34 14.75 46.71 16.14
N GLY A 35 15.39 46.58 14.96
CA GLY A 35 16.04 45.36 14.55
C GLY A 35 17.57 45.38 14.63
N TYR A 36 18.18 44.23 14.46
CA TYR A 36 19.63 44.04 14.42
C TYR A 36 20.06 42.94 13.44
N VAL A 37 21.33 42.93 13.08
CA VAL A 37 21.93 41.90 12.23
C VAL A 37 22.63 40.85 13.10
N GLU A 38 22.29 39.60 12.89
CA GLU A 38 22.90 38.47 13.57
C GLU A 38 23.55 37.53 12.53
N THR A 39 24.75 37.05 12.87
CA THR A 39 25.45 36.02 12.06
C THR A 39 25.42 34.70 12.80
N VAL A 40 24.80 33.72 12.19
CA VAL A 40 24.76 32.32 12.67
C VAL A 40 25.74 31.48 11.85
N GLN A 41 26.67 30.77 12.51
CA GLN A 41 27.74 30.03 11.82
C GLN A 41 27.21 28.78 11.13
N SER A 42 26.73 27.82 11.89
CA SER A 42 26.03 26.61 11.42
C SER A 42 25.30 25.96 12.58
N GLY A 43 24.23 25.26 12.32
CA GLY A 43 23.44 24.56 13.32
C GLY A 43 21.98 24.99 13.33
N ILE A 44 21.30 24.63 14.42
CA ILE A 44 19.89 24.96 14.65
C ILE A 44 19.82 26.39 15.22
N VAL A 45 18.94 27.20 14.63
CA VAL A 45 18.64 28.57 15.09
C VAL A 45 17.52 28.53 16.12
N PHE A 46 16.46 27.77 15.84
CA PHE A 46 15.37 27.48 16.78
C PHE A 46 14.71 26.13 16.38
N ASN A 47 14.08 25.47 17.35
CA ASN A 47 13.35 24.23 17.12
C ASN A 47 11.84 24.46 16.96
N GLU A 48 11.18 23.56 16.28
CA GLU A 48 9.74 23.46 16.28
C GLU A 48 9.26 23.23 17.73
N GLY A 49 8.27 24.03 18.17
CA GLY A 49 7.71 23.98 19.52
C GLY A 49 8.41 24.92 20.54
N ASP A 50 9.61 25.43 20.25
CA ASP A 50 10.27 26.44 21.10
C ASP A 50 9.45 27.74 21.11
N GLU A 51 9.57 28.55 22.16
CA GLU A 51 8.94 29.87 22.27
C GLU A 51 9.42 30.80 21.14
N ALA A 52 8.46 31.32 20.35
CA ALA A 52 8.76 32.16 19.19
C ALA A 52 9.07 33.59 19.61
N THR A 53 10.33 33.86 19.88
CA THR A 53 10.82 35.15 20.39
C THR A 53 11.24 36.13 19.30
N CYS A 54 11.66 35.63 18.12
CA CYS A 54 12.21 36.47 17.05
C CYS A 54 11.70 36.04 15.66
N CYS A 55 11.70 36.99 14.74
CA CYS A 55 11.55 36.80 13.31
C CYS A 55 12.89 37.09 12.62
N TYR A 56 13.27 36.25 11.68
CA TYR A 56 14.54 36.26 10.96
C TYR A 56 14.29 36.51 9.47
N VAL A 57 15.00 37.50 8.89
CA VAL A 57 14.98 37.80 7.45
C VAL A 57 16.38 37.55 6.90
N LEU A 58 16.52 36.66 5.94
CA LEU A 58 17.82 36.27 5.36
C LEU A 58 18.44 37.41 4.58
N LEU A 59 19.67 37.78 4.95
CA LEU A 59 20.50 38.77 4.26
C LEU A 59 21.51 38.12 3.34
N SER A 60 22.18 37.09 3.83
CA SER A 60 23.14 36.28 3.06
C SER A 60 23.27 34.87 3.63
N GLY A 61 23.72 33.94 2.83
CA GLY A 61 23.87 32.54 3.26
C GLY A 61 22.68 31.65 2.88
N GLU A 62 22.19 30.87 3.84
CA GLU A 62 21.15 29.86 3.63
C GLU A 62 20.12 29.89 4.76
N LEU A 63 18.89 29.63 4.42
CA LEU A 63 17.79 29.34 5.37
C LEU A 63 17.19 27.99 5.03
N ARG A 64 17.15 27.08 6.01
CA ARG A 64 16.50 25.78 5.89
C ARG A 64 15.41 25.65 6.96
N LEU A 65 14.22 25.25 6.53
CA LEU A 65 13.12 24.91 7.42
C LEU A 65 12.88 23.41 7.36
N CYS A 66 12.77 22.82 8.55
CA CYS A 66 12.51 21.40 8.73
C CYS A 66 11.30 21.18 9.64
N LYS A 67 10.56 20.10 9.42
CA LYS A 67 9.50 19.64 10.31
C LYS A 67 9.84 18.28 10.88
N LEU A 68 9.44 18.06 12.13
CA LEU A 68 9.54 16.75 12.74
C LEU A 68 8.42 15.85 12.21
N SER A 69 8.78 14.77 11.51
CA SER A 69 7.82 13.76 11.02
C SER A 69 8.36 12.39 11.37
N HIS A 70 7.57 11.59 12.09
CA HIS A 70 7.93 10.22 12.54
C HIS A 70 9.31 10.14 13.25
N GLY A 71 9.70 11.19 13.97
CA GLY A 71 10.97 11.25 14.70
C GLY A 71 12.18 11.69 13.86
N GLU A 72 12.00 12.00 12.58
CA GLU A 72 13.02 12.55 11.69
C GLU A 72 12.75 14.01 11.33
N LEU A 73 13.81 14.81 11.21
CA LEU A 73 13.73 16.17 10.68
C LEU A 73 13.64 16.13 9.15
N VAL A 74 12.47 16.47 8.62
CA VAL A 74 12.20 16.55 7.19
C VAL A 74 12.38 17.99 6.72
N GLU A 75 13.27 18.19 5.74
CA GLU A 75 13.43 19.48 5.08
C GLU A 75 12.19 19.81 4.26
N ILE A 76 11.51 20.92 4.60
CA ILE A 76 10.30 21.41 3.92
C ILE A 76 10.59 22.60 3.01
N ASN A 77 11.66 23.33 3.30
CA ASN A 77 12.10 24.44 2.46
C ASN A 77 13.61 24.69 2.65
N ARG A 78 14.29 25.05 1.56
CA ARG A 78 15.68 25.52 1.53
C ARG A 78 15.78 26.68 0.55
N THR A 79 16.40 27.79 0.97
CA THR A 79 16.55 28.95 0.12
C THR A 79 17.83 29.73 0.46
N HIS A 80 18.40 30.34 -0.59
CA HIS A 80 19.50 31.32 -0.51
C HIS A 80 19.01 32.73 -0.88
N GLN A 81 17.70 32.86 -1.13
CA GLN A 81 17.12 34.13 -1.60
C GLN A 81 17.11 35.16 -0.48
N ARG A 82 17.79 36.29 -0.71
CA ARG A 82 17.79 37.44 0.18
C ARG A 82 16.36 37.97 0.39
N GLY A 83 16.01 38.28 1.64
CA GLY A 83 14.71 38.79 2.01
C GLY A 83 13.65 37.71 2.36
N VAL A 84 13.96 36.42 2.18
CA VAL A 84 13.10 35.35 2.70
C VAL A 84 13.18 35.36 4.23
N TYR A 85 12.07 35.01 4.84
CA TYR A 85 11.88 35.16 6.28
C TYR A 85 11.34 33.92 6.95
N ALA A 86 11.63 33.74 8.23
CA ALA A 86 11.11 32.68 9.10
C ALA A 86 10.98 33.19 10.54
N GLY A 87 10.12 32.57 11.36
CA GLY A 87 10.07 32.82 12.78
C GLY A 87 8.70 33.19 13.34
N ALA A 88 8.64 34.20 14.21
CA ALA A 88 7.53 34.51 15.09
C ALA A 88 6.33 35.20 14.42
N PHE A 89 5.74 34.55 13.39
CA PHE A 89 4.55 35.14 12.72
C PHE A 89 3.28 35.12 13.56
N ASN A 90 3.17 34.16 14.47
CA ASN A 90 1.97 34.00 15.28
C ASN A 90 1.92 35.00 16.47
N ALA A 91 2.97 35.74 16.67
CA ALA A 91 3.07 36.70 17.79
C ALA A 91 1.98 37.77 17.75
N PHE A 92 1.42 38.09 16.56
CA PHE A 92 0.38 39.11 16.44
C PHE A 92 -1.03 38.60 16.73
N PHE A 93 -1.26 37.28 16.80
CA PHE A 93 -2.58 36.70 17.08
C PHE A 93 -3.05 36.89 18.54
N GLY A 94 -2.33 37.66 19.36
CA GLY A 94 -2.73 38.02 20.71
C GLY A 94 -2.70 36.85 21.71
N ALA A 95 -3.72 36.76 22.56
CA ALA A 95 -3.79 35.82 23.69
C ALA A 95 -4.02 34.38 23.35
N THR A 96 -3.74 33.91 22.13
CA THR A 96 -3.81 32.49 21.78
C THR A 96 -2.54 31.76 22.22
N ASP A 97 -2.68 30.54 22.72
CA ASP A 97 -1.61 29.68 23.27
C ASP A 97 -0.51 29.27 22.25
N HIS A 98 -0.47 29.86 21.08
CA HIS A 98 0.41 29.42 19.98
C HIS A 98 1.58 30.42 19.75
N LYS A 99 2.34 30.68 20.78
CA LYS A 99 3.58 31.49 20.68
C LYS A 99 4.82 30.64 20.41
N SER A 100 4.67 29.51 19.70
CA SER A 100 5.77 28.62 19.38
C SER A 100 6.13 28.65 17.90
N TYR A 101 7.38 28.35 17.58
CA TYR A 101 7.81 28.13 16.20
C TYR A 101 7.13 26.92 15.61
N THR A 102 6.65 27.03 14.38
CA THR A 102 5.92 25.98 13.68
C THR A 102 6.81 25.03 12.86
N ALA A 103 8.11 25.30 12.83
CA ALA A 103 9.12 24.49 12.15
C ALA A 103 10.48 24.72 12.82
N THR A 104 11.42 23.82 12.62
CA THR A 104 12.83 23.99 13.01
C THR A 104 13.57 24.75 11.93
N MET A 105 14.23 25.86 12.28
CA MET A 105 15.11 26.60 11.40
C MET A 105 16.56 26.24 11.65
N MET A 106 17.29 25.94 10.57
CA MET A 106 18.72 25.63 10.65
C MET A 106 19.49 26.23 9.48
N VAL A 107 20.79 26.36 9.66
CA VAL A 107 21.75 26.79 8.66
C VAL A 107 22.91 25.80 8.58
N THR A 108 23.42 25.53 7.38
CA THR A 108 24.57 24.61 7.17
C THR A 108 25.88 25.36 6.89
N GLN A 109 25.78 26.66 6.67
CA GLN A 109 26.91 27.55 6.42
C GLN A 109 26.70 28.89 7.14
N PRO A 110 27.74 29.72 7.34
CA PRO A 110 27.59 31.03 7.93
C PRO A 110 26.54 31.84 7.17
N SER A 111 25.53 32.32 7.90
CA SER A 111 24.40 33.05 7.34
C SER A 111 24.10 34.29 8.17
N GLU A 112 23.81 35.40 7.51
CA GLU A 112 23.43 36.67 8.17
C GLU A 112 21.92 36.87 8.07
N PHE A 113 21.34 37.30 9.18
CA PHE A 113 19.91 37.59 9.30
C PHE A 113 19.68 38.98 9.85
N PHE A 114 18.68 39.67 9.33
CA PHE A 114 18.08 40.80 10.03
C PHE A 114 17.02 40.21 10.98
N VAL A 115 17.15 40.53 12.27
CA VAL A 115 16.36 39.94 13.35
C VAL A 115 15.52 41.02 14.01
N VAL A 116 14.23 40.74 14.17
CA VAL A 116 13.31 41.57 14.94
C VAL A 116 12.61 40.72 16.00
N SER A 117 12.31 41.32 17.15
CA SER A 117 11.59 40.62 18.21
C SER A 117 10.16 40.29 17.80
N ALA A 118 9.57 39.25 18.41
CA ALA A 118 8.16 38.90 18.24
C ALA A 118 7.23 40.07 18.56
N GLU A 119 7.58 40.91 19.56
CA GLU A 119 6.82 42.10 19.94
C GLU A 119 6.87 43.20 18.85
N THR A 120 8.05 43.43 18.27
CA THR A 120 8.24 44.33 17.13
C THR A 120 7.44 43.86 15.94
N MET A 121 7.48 42.54 15.63
CA MET A 121 6.73 41.94 14.57
C MET A 121 5.21 42.09 14.79
N ALA A 122 4.72 41.82 15.99
CA ALA A 122 3.34 41.99 16.35
C ALA A 122 2.87 43.44 16.19
N THR A 123 3.69 44.42 16.63
CA THR A 123 3.40 45.84 16.47
C THR A 123 3.29 46.24 14.99
N MET A 124 4.22 45.78 14.16
CA MET A 124 4.23 46.01 12.74
C MET A 124 2.96 45.46 12.07
N MET A 125 2.60 44.21 12.38
CA MET A 125 1.42 43.52 11.83
C MET A 125 0.11 44.21 12.24
N ASN A 126 0.01 44.68 13.48
CA ASN A 126 -1.20 45.34 13.96
C ASN A 126 -1.34 46.79 13.45
N THR A 127 -0.23 47.44 13.14
CA THR A 127 -0.22 48.87 12.77
C THR A 127 -0.23 49.07 11.26
N TRP A 128 0.41 48.17 10.47
CA TRP A 128 0.62 48.32 9.03
C TRP A 128 -0.15 47.26 8.25
N PHE A 129 -1.44 47.49 8.08
CA PHE A 129 -2.36 46.48 7.46
C PHE A 129 -1.88 45.93 6.10
N PRO A 130 -1.37 46.72 5.13
CA PRO A 130 -0.86 46.18 3.88
C PRO A 130 0.27 45.18 4.08
N MET A 131 1.15 45.40 5.06
CA MET A 131 2.23 44.49 5.42
C MET A 131 1.71 43.20 6.03
N ALA A 132 0.66 43.28 6.85
CA ALA A 132 0.01 42.10 7.42
C ALA A 132 -0.58 41.19 6.32
N VAL A 133 -1.22 41.78 5.33
CA VAL A 133 -1.77 41.02 4.18
C VAL A 133 -0.65 40.31 3.43
N HIS A 134 0.43 40.99 3.09
CA HIS A 134 1.57 40.42 2.36
C HIS A 134 2.21 39.24 3.10
N LEU A 135 2.38 39.36 4.41
CA LEU A 135 2.92 38.29 5.24
C LEU A 135 1.97 37.08 5.36
N ILE A 136 0.67 37.33 5.48
CA ILE A 136 -0.34 36.27 5.52
C ILE A 136 -0.39 35.50 4.20
N GLU A 137 -0.33 36.16 3.05
CA GLU A 137 -0.26 35.51 1.75
C GLU A 137 0.98 34.61 1.64
N GLY A 138 2.15 35.11 2.03
CA GLY A 138 3.40 34.31 2.04
C GLY A 138 3.31 33.09 2.97
N PHE A 139 2.69 33.26 4.13
CA PHE A 139 2.48 32.16 5.09
C PHE A 139 1.54 31.10 4.55
N VAL A 140 0.41 31.46 3.94
CA VAL A 140 -0.53 30.52 3.36
C VAL A 140 0.10 29.73 2.21
N MET A 141 0.90 30.39 1.35
CA MET A 141 1.63 29.70 0.28
C MET A 141 2.68 28.72 0.85
N GLY A 142 3.41 29.14 1.89
CA GLY A 142 4.40 28.29 2.56
C GLY A 142 3.74 27.05 3.19
N MET A 143 2.61 27.23 3.85
CA MET A 143 1.86 26.12 4.47
C MET A 143 1.36 25.10 3.43
N ARG A 144 0.86 25.55 2.28
CA ARG A 144 0.45 24.65 1.18
C ARG A 144 1.60 23.81 0.69
N ARG A 145 2.76 24.41 0.39
CA ARG A 145 3.97 23.69 -0.04
C ARG A 145 4.44 22.68 0.99
N THR A 146 4.43 23.06 2.27
CA THR A 146 4.81 22.16 3.36
C THR A 146 3.91 20.92 3.39
N ASN A 147 2.60 21.12 3.33
CA ASN A 147 1.64 20.01 3.36
C ASN A 147 1.78 19.10 2.13
N GLU A 148 2.03 19.65 0.95
CA GLU A 148 2.31 18.88 -0.27
C GLU A 148 3.56 18.01 -0.09
N THR A 149 4.68 18.59 0.36
CA THR A 149 5.95 17.87 0.55
C THR A 149 5.86 16.78 1.61
N LEU A 150 5.20 17.05 2.74
CA LEU A 150 4.99 16.04 3.78
C LEU A 150 4.06 14.94 3.30
N GLY A 151 2.97 15.28 2.62
CA GLY A 151 2.03 14.31 2.07
C GLY A 151 2.67 13.38 1.02
N GLU A 152 3.53 13.91 0.14
CA GLU A 152 4.30 13.08 -0.80
C GLU A 152 5.26 12.12 -0.07
N ARG A 153 5.97 12.60 0.94
CA ARG A 153 6.90 11.76 1.71
C ARG A 153 6.17 10.66 2.48
N GLU A 154 5.08 10.97 3.14
CA GLU A 154 4.24 9.98 3.82
C GLU A 154 3.73 8.91 2.85
N ARG A 155 3.30 9.31 1.66
CA ARG A 155 2.90 8.38 0.59
C ARG A 155 4.04 7.47 0.14
N LEU A 156 5.25 8.03 -0.06
CA LEU A 156 6.42 7.25 -0.45
C LEU A 156 6.85 6.26 0.63
N LEU A 157 6.81 6.65 1.91
CA LEU A 157 7.12 5.76 3.04
C LEU A 157 6.07 4.64 3.16
N ALA A 158 4.79 4.98 3.03
CA ALA A 158 3.71 4.00 3.02
C ALA A 158 3.83 3.03 1.83
N LEU A 159 4.14 3.53 0.63
CA LEU A 159 4.37 2.71 -0.57
C LEU A 159 5.61 1.80 -0.39
N GLY A 160 6.70 2.29 0.20
CA GLY A 160 7.90 1.50 0.49
C GLY A 160 7.63 0.36 1.47
N SER A 161 6.90 0.63 2.54
CA SER A 161 6.48 -0.38 3.52
C SER A 161 5.54 -1.43 2.93
N LEU A 162 4.61 -1.02 2.07
CA LEU A 162 3.69 -1.90 1.37
C LEU A 162 4.36 -2.71 0.26
N SER A 163 5.35 -2.15 -0.43
CA SER A 163 6.04 -2.85 -1.54
C SER A 163 6.70 -4.15 -1.09
N ALA A 164 7.30 -4.19 0.09
CA ALA A 164 7.91 -5.41 0.63
C ALA A 164 6.86 -6.48 0.91
N GLY A 165 5.75 -6.12 1.57
CA GLY A 165 4.63 -7.03 1.85
C GLY A 165 3.93 -7.49 0.58
N LEU A 166 3.66 -6.56 -0.35
CA LEU A 166 2.99 -6.87 -1.61
C LEU A 166 3.82 -7.80 -2.50
N THR A 167 5.14 -7.60 -2.57
CA THR A 167 6.03 -8.48 -3.32
C THR A 167 5.97 -9.91 -2.78
N HIS A 168 5.92 -10.09 -1.47
CA HIS A 168 5.77 -11.41 -0.86
C HIS A 168 4.40 -12.03 -1.16
N GLU A 169 3.34 -11.24 -1.04
CA GLU A 169 1.96 -11.67 -1.32
C GLU A 169 1.71 -11.98 -2.81
N LEU A 170 2.42 -11.33 -3.74
CA LEU A 170 2.37 -11.64 -5.18
C LEU A 170 3.19 -12.89 -5.53
N ASN A 171 4.35 -13.08 -4.89
CA ASN A 171 5.22 -14.23 -5.17
C ASN A 171 4.57 -15.56 -4.76
N ASN A 172 3.74 -15.58 -3.71
CA ASN A 172 3.08 -16.78 -3.25
C ASN A 172 2.15 -17.39 -4.30
N PRO A 173 1.11 -16.70 -4.82
CA PRO A 173 0.24 -17.24 -5.85
C PRO A 173 0.98 -17.45 -7.17
N ALA A 174 1.97 -16.61 -7.53
CA ALA A 174 2.77 -16.82 -8.73
C ALA A 174 3.54 -18.15 -8.66
N ALA A 175 4.17 -18.46 -7.53
CA ALA A 175 4.86 -19.73 -7.33
C ALA A 175 3.89 -20.93 -7.33
N ALA A 176 2.69 -20.78 -6.78
CA ALA A 176 1.64 -21.80 -6.82
C ALA A 176 1.22 -22.08 -8.28
N ALA A 177 0.89 -21.04 -9.04
CA ALA A 177 0.52 -21.18 -10.46
C ALA A 177 1.62 -21.85 -11.31
N VAL A 178 2.90 -21.52 -11.07
CA VAL A 178 4.03 -22.14 -11.78
C VAL A 178 4.15 -23.63 -11.44
N ARG A 179 4.00 -24.01 -10.16
CA ARG A 179 4.02 -25.43 -9.75
C ARG A 179 2.84 -26.18 -10.33
N ALA A 180 1.63 -25.64 -10.22
CA ALA A 180 0.43 -26.25 -10.78
C ALA A 180 0.55 -26.44 -12.30
N ALA A 181 1.07 -25.45 -13.04
CA ALA A 181 1.30 -25.57 -14.48
C ALA A 181 2.35 -26.64 -14.84
N ALA A 182 3.40 -26.80 -14.05
CA ALA A 182 4.39 -27.86 -14.26
C ALA A 182 3.80 -29.25 -14.03
N THR A 183 3.03 -29.45 -12.95
CA THR A 183 2.34 -30.69 -12.64
C THR A 183 1.26 -31.00 -13.69
N LEU A 184 0.49 -30.01 -14.12
CA LEU A 184 -0.50 -30.13 -15.17
C LEU A 184 0.07 -30.74 -16.47
N ARG A 185 1.25 -30.30 -16.90
CA ARG A 185 1.93 -30.90 -18.07
C ARG A 185 2.21 -32.37 -17.90
N GLN A 186 2.61 -32.81 -16.71
CA GLN A 186 2.85 -34.22 -16.42
C GLN A 186 1.53 -35.02 -16.43
N ARG A 187 0.46 -34.49 -15.82
CA ARG A 187 -0.86 -35.13 -15.77
C ARG A 187 -1.47 -35.28 -17.17
N VAL A 188 -1.43 -34.24 -17.99
CA VAL A 188 -1.87 -34.28 -19.38
C VAL A 188 -1.07 -35.31 -20.19
N SER A 189 0.21 -35.44 -19.98
CA SER A 189 1.03 -36.47 -20.64
C SER A 189 0.63 -37.90 -20.20
N GLY A 190 0.38 -38.11 -18.88
CA GLY A 190 -0.11 -39.34 -18.33
C GLY A 190 -1.49 -39.73 -18.89
N MET A 191 -2.40 -38.75 -18.92
CA MET A 191 -3.76 -38.92 -19.49
C MET A 191 -3.72 -39.39 -20.95
N ARG A 192 -2.89 -38.74 -21.79
CA ARG A 192 -2.71 -39.14 -23.19
C ARG A 192 -2.22 -40.60 -23.33
N SER A 193 -1.26 -40.99 -22.48
CA SER A 193 -0.73 -42.36 -22.48
C SER A 193 -1.81 -43.38 -22.13
N LYS A 194 -2.64 -43.10 -21.11
CA LYS A 194 -3.72 -44.01 -20.71
C LYS A 194 -4.85 -44.03 -21.73
N LEU A 195 -5.21 -42.90 -22.34
CA LEU A 195 -6.17 -42.86 -23.42
C LEU A 195 -5.73 -43.71 -24.63
N ALA A 196 -4.43 -43.65 -24.98
CA ALA A 196 -3.90 -44.52 -26.06
C ALA A 196 -4.03 -46.01 -25.74
N MET A 197 -3.80 -46.40 -24.47
CA MET A 197 -3.99 -47.80 -24.02
C MET A 197 -5.48 -48.21 -24.10
N LEU A 198 -6.41 -47.34 -23.74
CA LEU A 198 -7.84 -47.61 -23.81
C LEU A 198 -8.34 -47.64 -25.26
N ALA A 199 -7.73 -46.88 -26.18
CA ALA A 199 -8.08 -46.78 -27.58
C ALA A 199 -7.47 -47.92 -28.44
N ASP A 200 -6.64 -48.80 -27.88
CA ASP A 200 -5.91 -49.85 -28.61
C ASP A 200 -6.81 -51.02 -29.09
N GLY A 201 -8.06 -50.71 -29.39
CA GLY A 201 -8.96 -51.49 -30.27
C GLY A 201 -9.81 -52.57 -29.61
N THR A 202 -9.87 -52.65 -28.28
CA THR A 202 -10.67 -53.66 -27.58
C THR A 202 -11.81 -53.10 -26.72
N LEU A 203 -11.89 -51.78 -26.53
CA LEU A 203 -13.03 -51.12 -25.90
C LEU A 203 -14.12 -50.85 -26.95
N ASP A 204 -15.32 -51.35 -26.69
CA ASP A 204 -16.51 -51.04 -27.46
C ASP A 204 -16.88 -49.55 -27.34
N ALA A 205 -17.40 -48.95 -28.40
CA ALA A 205 -17.84 -47.57 -28.43
C ALA A 205 -18.81 -47.21 -27.28
N THR A 206 -19.67 -48.17 -26.90
CA THR A 206 -20.59 -48.01 -25.76
C THR A 206 -19.86 -47.81 -24.43
N LYS A 207 -18.80 -48.58 -24.16
CA LYS A 207 -17.99 -48.47 -22.96
C LYS A 207 -17.22 -47.16 -22.93
N LEU A 208 -16.73 -46.70 -24.08
CA LEU A 208 -16.06 -45.40 -24.17
C LEU A 208 -17.03 -44.26 -23.82
N HIS A 209 -18.28 -44.31 -24.31
CA HIS A 209 -19.27 -43.31 -23.92
C HIS A 209 -19.60 -43.34 -22.42
N GLN A 210 -19.65 -44.52 -21.80
CA GLN A 210 -19.87 -44.65 -20.36
C GLN A 210 -18.72 -44.04 -19.54
N ILE A 211 -17.45 -44.27 -19.96
CA ILE A 211 -16.29 -43.64 -19.30
C ILE A 211 -16.32 -42.11 -19.42
N VAL A 212 -16.70 -41.56 -20.58
CA VAL A 212 -16.84 -40.12 -20.78
C VAL A 212 -17.94 -39.53 -19.86
N ALA A 213 -19.10 -40.25 -19.76
CA ALA A 213 -20.17 -39.82 -18.86
C ALA A 213 -19.72 -39.82 -17.37
N LEU A 214 -18.95 -40.83 -16.96
CA LEU A 214 -18.36 -40.90 -15.61
C LEU A 214 -17.32 -39.80 -15.40
N GLN A 215 -16.54 -39.43 -16.41
CA GLN A 215 -15.63 -38.30 -16.36
C GLN A 215 -16.39 -36.99 -16.14
N ASP A 216 -17.45 -36.73 -16.89
CA ASP A 216 -18.25 -35.51 -16.75
C ASP A 216 -18.90 -35.43 -15.35
N ASP A 217 -19.41 -36.55 -14.81
CA ASP A 217 -19.95 -36.63 -13.44
C ASP A 217 -18.85 -36.39 -12.39
N ALA A 218 -17.64 -36.92 -12.58
CA ALA A 218 -16.53 -36.70 -11.67
C ALA A 218 -16.12 -35.21 -11.61
N VAL A 219 -16.06 -34.53 -12.76
CA VAL A 219 -15.73 -33.09 -12.84
C VAL A 219 -16.87 -32.28 -12.20
N GLU A 220 -18.12 -32.59 -12.43
CA GLU A 220 -19.26 -31.91 -11.80
C GLU A 220 -19.26 -32.08 -10.27
N ARG A 221 -18.89 -33.25 -9.76
CA ARG A 221 -18.76 -33.49 -8.31
C ARG A 221 -17.60 -32.70 -7.74
N LEU A 222 -16.46 -32.64 -8.43
CA LEU A 222 -15.31 -31.83 -8.03
C LEU A 222 -15.71 -30.35 -7.86
N ASP A 223 -16.39 -29.76 -8.83
CA ASP A 223 -16.86 -28.38 -8.78
C ASP A 223 -17.85 -28.14 -7.63
N LYS A 224 -18.79 -29.06 -7.40
CA LYS A 224 -19.75 -28.98 -6.28
C LYS A 224 -19.09 -29.09 -4.90
N ASN A 225 -17.93 -29.72 -4.82
CA ASN A 225 -17.19 -29.92 -3.55
C ASN A 225 -16.08 -28.88 -3.33
N LYS A 226 -15.74 -28.05 -4.33
CA LYS A 226 -14.68 -27.04 -4.25
C LYS A 226 -14.82 -26.10 -3.04
N ASP A 227 -16.05 -25.70 -2.72
CA ASP A 227 -16.34 -24.76 -1.63
C ASP A 227 -16.78 -25.44 -0.32
N LYS A 228 -16.75 -26.78 -0.25
CA LYS A 228 -17.14 -27.51 0.96
C LYS A 228 -15.94 -27.74 1.84
N ASP A 229 -16.00 -27.25 3.06
CA ASP A 229 -15.03 -27.54 4.10
C ASP A 229 -15.31 -28.96 4.68
N ILE A 230 -14.68 -29.97 4.09
CA ILE A 230 -14.80 -31.37 4.51
C ILE A 230 -13.87 -31.55 5.73
N PRO A 231 -14.39 -32.01 6.88
CA PRO A 231 -13.54 -32.24 8.05
C PRO A 231 -12.39 -33.20 7.70
N PRO A 232 -11.13 -32.93 8.15
CA PRO A 232 -9.96 -33.74 7.81
C PRO A 232 -10.12 -35.22 8.14
N MET A 233 -10.84 -35.55 9.23
CA MET A 233 -11.10 -36.92 9.65
C MET A 233 -12.04 -37.65 8.67
N GLU A 234 -13.07 -36.98 8.19
CA GLU A 234 -14.00 -37.54 7.18
C GLU A 234 -13.30 -37.77 5.84
N LEU A 235 -12.39 -36.86 5.44
CA LEU A 235 -11.61 -37.03 4.23
C LEU A 235 -10.68 -38.24 4.34
N SER A 236 -10.00 -38.39 5.50
CA SER A 236 -9.10 -39.55 5.77
C SER A 236 -9.86 -40.87 5.74
N ASP A 237 -11.05 -40.94 6.36
CA ASP A 237 -11.90 -42.17 6.34
C ASP A 237 -12.32 -42.56 4.92
N ARG A 238 -12.59 -41.56 4.06
CA ARG A 238 -12.93 -41.79 2.63
C ARG A 238 -11.70 -42.28 1.85
N GLU A 239 -10.51 -41.68 2.09
CA GLU A 239 -9.26 -42.10 1.47
C GLU A 239 -8.93 -43.54 1.81
N ASP A 240 -9.04 -43.92 3.08
CA ASP A 240 -8.78 -45.29 3.55
C ASP A 240 -9.75 -46.30 2.87
N THR A 241 -11.04 -45.99 2.85
CA THR A 241 -12.07 -46.84 2.23
C THR A 241 -11.82 -47.03 0.73
N LEU A 242 -11.44 -45.96 0.02
CA LEU A 242 -11.08 -46.02 -1.39
C LEU A 242 -9.80 -46.78 -1.64
N THR A 243 -8.81 -46.60 -0.75
CA THR A 243 -7.53 -47.34 -0.83
C THR A 243 -7.76 -48.83 -0.73
N ASP A 244 -8.52 -49.28 0.26
CA ASP A 244 -8.87 -50.70 0.45
C ASP A 244 -9.57 -51.26 -0.76
N TRP A 245 -10.56 -50.54 -1.32
CA TRP A 245 -11.27 -50.98 -2.52
C TRP A 245 -10.35 -51.08 -3.74
N LEU A 246 -9.46 -50.09 -3.95
CA LEU A 246 -8.50 -50.08 -5.07
C LEU A 246 -7.49 -51.23 -4.96
N ASP A 247 -7.02 -51.57 -3.77
CA ASP A 247 -6.11 -52.66 -3.51
C ASP A 247 -6.79 -54.02 -3.75
N ASP A 248 -8.03 -54.18 -3.32
CA ASP A 248 -8.84 -55.40 -3.56
C ASP A 248 -9.11 -55.66 -5.06
N HIS A 249 -9.00 -54.61 -5.90
CA HIS A 249 -9.20 -54.68 -7.34
C HIS A 249 -7.89 -54.59 -8.15
N ASP A 250 -6.74 -54.82 -7.52
CA ASP A 250 -5.40 -54.84 -8.14
C ASP A 250 -5.02 -53.52 -8.83
N VAL A 251 -5.59 -52.35 -8.40
CA VAL A 251 -5.19 -51.04 -8.92
C VAL A 251 -3.86 -50.61 -8.24
N GLN A 252 -2.83 -50.49 -9.04
CA GLN A 252 -1.47 -50.16 -8.54
C GLN A 252 -1.38 -48.76 -7.90
N ALA A 253 -0.58 -48.63 -6.84
CA ALA A 253 -0.36 -47.37 -6.12
C ALA A 253 -1.66 -46.66 -5.73
N SER A 254 -2.59 -47.40 -5.10
CA SER A 254 -3.87 -46.92 -4.54
C SER A 254 -3.71 -45.68 -3.67
N TRP A 255 -2.62 -45.58 -2.88
CA TRP A 255 -2.26 -44.46 -2.06
C TRP A 255 -2.03 -43.11 -2.81
N ASP A 256 -1.75 -43.17 -4.12
CA ASP A 256 -1.62 -41.97 -4.99
C ASP A 256 -2.97 -41.60 -5.65
N VAL A 257 -3.87 -42.60 -5.82
CA VAL A 257 -5.16 -42.44 -6.47
C VAL A 257 -6.26 -42.03 -5.51
N ALA A 258 -6.35 -42.69 -4.35
CA ALA A 258 -7.44 -42.52 -3.39
C ALA A 258 -7.59 -41.06 -2.90
N PRO A 259 -6.54 -40.31 -2.57
CA PRO A 259 -6.67 -38.92 -2.15
C PRO A 259 -7.29 -38.01 -3.22
N VAL A 260 -6.96 -38.24 -4.50
CA VAL A 260 -7.51 -37.46 -5.62
C VAL A 260 -8.99 -37.73 -5.79
N LEU A 261 -9.40 -39.02 -5.73
CA LEU A 261 -10.81 -39.41 -5.85
C LEU A 261 -11.64 -38.92 -4.63
N ALA A 262 -11.10 -39.08 -3.42
CA ALA A 262 -11.76 -38.67 -2.20
C ALA A 262 -12.00 -37.13 -2.17
N SER A 263 -11.00 -36.35 -2.59
CA SER A 263 -11.11 -34.88 -2.67
C SER A 263 -12.16 -34.42 -3.68
N ALA A 264 -12.36 -35.15 -4.75
CA ALA A 264 -13.42 -34.92 -5.73
C ALA A 264 -14.83 -35.37 -5.24
N GLY A 265 -14.89 -35.99 -4.05
CA GLY A 265 -16.16 -36.51 -3.48
C GLY A 265 -16.65 -37.77 -4.15
N LEU A 266 -15.73 -38.55 -4.72
CA LEU A 266 -16.02 -39.87 -5.27
C LEU A 266 -15.93 -40.90 -4.14
N ASP A 267 -16.76 -41.95 -4.25
CA ASP A 267 -16.91 -42.97 -3.23
C ASP A 267 -16.86 -44.40 -3.84
N VAL A 268 -16.87 -45.43 -2.99
CA VAL A 268 -16.87 -46.81 -3.45
C VAL A 268 -18.04 -47.15 -4.38
N PRO A 269 -19.28 -46.78 -4.12
CA PRO A 269 -20.38 -46.96 -5.08
C PRO A 269 -20.10 -46.41 -6.48
N TRP A 270 -19.47 -45.24 -6.55
CA TRP A 270 -19.07 -44.66 -7.83
C TRP A 270 -17.95 -45.48 -8.52
N MET A 271 -17.02 -46.04 -7.76
CA MET A 271 -15.98 -46.93 -8.28
C MET A 271 -16.56 -48.26 -8.82
N GLU A 272 -17.63 -48.77 -8.20
CA GLU A 272 -18.37 -49.92 -8.72
C GLU A 272 -19.03 -49.61 -10.08
N ASP A 273 -19.54 -48.40 -10.29
CA ASP A 273 -20.05 -47.97 -11.58
C ASP A 273 -18.94 -47.93 -12.63
N VAL A 274 -17.74 -47.49 -12.28
CA VAL A 274 -16.56 -47.53 -13.15
C VAL A 274 -16.22 -48.98 -13.53
N LEU A 275 -16.15 -49.86 -12.53
CA LEU A 275 -15.89 -51.29 -12.75
C LEU A 275 -16.94 -51.95 -13.66
N ALA A 276 -18.20 -51.66 -13.45
CA ALA A 276 -19.30 -52.17 -14.29
C ALA A 276 -19.20 -51.66 -15.75
N ALA A 277 -18.79 -50.41 -15.95
CA ALA A 277 -18.65 -49.82 -17.27
C ALA A 277 -17.50 -50.42 -18.09
N VAL A 278 -16.31 -50.61 -17.47
CA VAL A 278 -15.10 -51.02 -18.19
C VAL A 278 -14.76 -52.49 -18.06
N GLY A 279 -15.14 -53.08 -16.93
CA GLY A 279 -14.76 -54.43 -16.54
C GLY A 279 -13.35 -54.53 -15.96
N PRO A 280 -13.01 -55.63 -15.27
CA PRO A 280 -11.78 -55.75 -14.48
C PRO A 280 -10.50 -55.61 -15.33
N LYS A 281 -10.51 -56.01 -16.57
CA LYS A 281 -9.34 -55.93 -17.47
C LYS A 281 -8.88 -54.52 -17.76
N TYR A 282 -9.79 -53.54 -17.78
CA TYR A 282 -9.49 -52.13 -18.14
C TYR A 282 -9.60 -51.18 -16.96
N LEU A 283 -9.91 -51.70 -15.76
CA LEU A 283 -10.16 -50.91 -14.56
C LEU A 283 -8.96 -50.03 -14.21
N GLU A 284 -7.76 -50.57 -14.10
CA GLU A 284 -6.52 -49.83 -13.81
C GLU A 284 -6.33 -48.65 -14.79
N GLY A 285 -6.52 -48.88 -16.09
CA GLY A 285 -6.38 -47.85 -17.11
C GLY A 285 -7.42 -46.76 -17.00
N ALA A 286 -8.69 -47.13 -16.74
CA ALA A 286 -9.81 -46.19 -16.59
C ALA A 286 -9.69 -45.35 -15.34
N VAL A 287 -9.37 -45.97 -14.20
CA VAL A 287 -9.15 -45.26 -12.91
C VAL A 287 -8.02 -44.24 -13.03
N ARG A 288 -6.89 -44.63 -13.64
CA ARG A 288 -5.77 -43.70 -13.86
C ARG A 288 -6.13 -42.55 -14.78
N TRP A 289 -6.90 -42.81 -15.82
CA TRP A 289 -7.35 -41.77 -16.74
C TRP A 289 -8.31 -40.80 -16.07
N LEU A 290 -9.27 -41.29 -15.26
CA LEU A 290 -10.19 -40.48 -14.47
C LEU A 290 -9.43 -39.65 -13.41
N MET A 291 -8.49 -40.27 -12.65
CA MET A 291 -7.65 -39.59 -11.72
C MET A 291 -6.88 -38.43 -12.39
N TYR A 292 -6.23 -38.68 -13.53
CA TYR A 292 -5.52 -37.61 -14.25
C TYR A 292 -6.43 -36.50 -14.73
N THR A 293 -7.68 -36.81 -15.09
CA THR A 293 -8.68 -35.81 -15.47
C THR A 293 -9.02 -34.89 -14.26
N ILE A 294 -9.37 -35.51 -13.13
CA ILE A 294 -9.71 -34.79 -11.90
C ILE A 294 -8.53 -33.90 -11.44
N ASP A 295 -7.33 -34.47 -11.44
CA ASP A 295 -6.11 -33.73 -11.09
C ASP A 295 -5.86 -32.55 -12.04
N THR A 296 -6.12 -32.75 -13.34
CA THR A 296 -5.98 -31.69 -14.36
C THR A 296 -6.96 -30.55 -14.10
N GLU A 297 -8.22 -30.85 -13.83
CA GLU A 297 -9.24 -29.85 -13.48
C GLU A 297 -8.89 -29.12 -12.17
N SER A 298 -8.46 -29.85 -11.14
CA SER A 298 -8.02 -29.26 -9.86
C SER A 298 -6.83 -28.29 -10.05
N LEU A 299 -5.85 -28.67 -10.87
CA LEU A 299 -4.68 -27.83 -11.16
C LEU A 299 -5.03 -26.61 -12.00
N MET A 300 -5.99 -26.72 -12.93
CA MET A 300 -6.52 -25.57 -13.68
C MET A 300 -7.22 -24.58 -12.75
N ASN A 301 -8.02 -25.07 -11.81
CA ASN A 301 -8.68 -24.26 -10.80
C ASN A 301 -7.66 -23.55 -9.89
N GLU A 302 -6.61 -24.23 -9.45
CA GLU A 302 -5.51 -23.63 -8.66
C GLU A 302 -4.80 -22.50 -9.42
N ILE A 303 -4.59 -22.69 -10.73
CA ILE A 303 -3.98 -21.65 -11.58
C ILE A 303 -4.92 -20.45 -11.70
N ASP A 304 -6.21 -20.66 -11.94
CA ASP A 304 -7.19 -19.58 -12.08
C ASP A 304 -7.34 -18.77 -10.79
N ASP A 305 -7.47 -19.45 -9.65
CA ASP A 305 -7.51 -18.81 -8.33
C ASP A 305 -6.23 -18.00 -8.05
N SER A 306 -5.06 -18.55 -8.41
CA SER A 306 -3.77 -17.86 -8.26
C SER A 306 -3.67 -16.60 -9.13
N VAL A 307 -4.08 -16.67 -10.39
CA VAL A 307 -4.08 -15.54 -11.34
C VAL A 307 -5.09 -14.48 -10.91
N THR A 308 -6.27 -14.89 -10.47
CA THR A 308 -7.31 -13.99 -9.94
C THR A 308 -6.81 -13.25 -8.69
N ARG A 309 -6.13 -13.95 -7.79
CA ARG A 309 -5.51 -13.34 -6.60
C ARG A 309 -4.42 -12.34 -6.99
N ILE A 310 -3.55 -12.66 -7.94
CA ILE A 310 -2.54 -11.74 -8.46
C ILE A 310 -3.21 -10.48 -9.03
N SER A 311 -4.23 -10.65 -9.87
CA SER A 311 -4.97 -9.53 -10.48
C SER A 311 -5.60 -8.62 -9.43
N THR A 312 -6.20 -9.19 -8.40
CA THR A 312 -6.80 -8.47 -7.28
C THR A 312 -5.76 -7.68 -6.48
N LEU A 313 -4.60 -8.28 -6.17
CA LEU A 313 -3.50 -7.62 -5.47
C LEU A 313 -2.91 -6.46 -6.29
N VAL A 314 -2.71 -6.66 -7.60
CA VAL A 314 -2.23 -5.61 -8.50
C VAL A 314 -3.26 -4.47 -8.61
N GLY A 315 -4.55 -4.79 -8.68
CA GLY A 315 -5.64 -3.81 -8.69
C GLY A 315 -5.65 -2.96 -7.41
N ALA A 316 -5.54 -3.60 -6.24
CA ALA A 316 -5.47 -2.93 -4.95
C ALA A 316 -4.22 -2.04 -4.82
N ALA A 317 -3.04 -2.52 -5.26
CA ALA A 317 -1.81 -1.74 -5.30
C ALA A 317 -1.92 -0.51 -6.21
N LYS A 318 -2.53 -0.68 -7.40
CA LYS A 318 -2.78 0.42 -8.32
C LYS A 318 -3.73 1.47 -7.72
N GLN A 319 -4.78 1.06 -7.03
CA GLN A 319 -5.69 1.97 -6.34
C GLN A 319 -4.98 2.77 -5.26
N TYR A 320 -4.11 2.12 -4.48
CA TYR A 320 -3.33 2.77 -3.43
C TYR A 320 -2.26 3.72 -3.99
N SER A 321 -1.61 3.35 -5.11
CA SER A 321 -0.54 4.12 -5.73
C SER A 321 -1.02 5.23 -6.68
N GLN A 322 -2.34 5.39 -6.90
CA GLN A 322 -2.87 6.44 -7.79
C GLN A 322 -2.64 7.84 -7.20
N ILE A 323 -1.41 8.30 -7.36
CA ILE A 323 -0.87 9.61 -6.97
C ILE A 323 -1.49 10.75 -7.80
N ASP A 324 -2.02 10.46 -9.00
CA ASP A 324 -2.44 11.43 -10.02
C ASP A 324 -3.94 11.80 -9.97
N ARG A 325 -4.67 11.41 -8.92
CA ARG A 325 -6.07 11.80 -8.82
C ARG A 325 -6.22 13.21 -8.24
N ALA A 326 -7.24 13.93 -8.72
CA ALA A 326 -7.60 15.24 -8.18
C ALA A 326 -7.66 15.19 -6.65
N PRO A 327 -7.15 16.23 -5.96
CA PRO A 327 -7.08 16.24 -4.49
C PRO A 327 -8.46 16.12 -3.81
N TYR A 328 -9.54 16.34 -4.55
CA TYR A 328 -10.92 16.18 -4.08
C TYR A 328 -11.66 15.22 -5.01
N GLN A 329 -12.12 14.09 -4.51
CA GLN A 329 -12.91 13.13 -5.27
C GLN A 329 -14.00 12.49 -4.40
N THR A 330 -15.06 12.06 -5.06
CA THR A 330 -16.11 11.27 -4.40
C THR A 330 -15.68 9.80 -4.36
N VAL A 331 -15.60 9.22 -3.16
CA VAL A 331 -15.12 7.86 -2.91
C VAL A 331 -16.17 7.01 -2.22
N ASP A 332 -16.22 5.73 -2.57
CA ASP A 332 -16.94 4.71 -1.83
C ASP A 332 -16.00 4.11 -0.77
N LEU A 333 -16.30 4.35 0.51
CA LEU A 333 -15.49 3.86 1.62
C LEU A 333 -15.42 2.33 1.67
N ARG A 334 -16.47 1.63 1.21
CA ARG A 334 -16.51 0.17 1.18
C ARG A 334 -15.43 -0.38 0.25
N GLU A 335 -15.25 0.22 -0.92
CA GLU A 335 -14.23 -0.20 -1.89
C GLU A 335 -12.81 0.06 -1.36
N LEU A 336 -12.59 1.20 -0.69
CA LEU A 336 -11.30 1.50 -0.08
C LEU A 336 -10.97 0.53 1.06
N LEU A 337 -11.94 0.22 1.92
CA LEU A 337 -11.76 -0.75 3.00
C LEU A 337 -11.53 -2.16 2.47
N LYS A 338 -12.29 -2.61 1.46
CA LYS A 338 -12.05 -3.90 0.80
C LYS A 338 -10.63 -4.00 0.25
N SER A 339 -10.18 -2.99 -0.49
CA SER A 339 -8.83 -2.94 -1.06
C SER A 339 -7.74 -2.99 0.01
N THR A 340 -7.94 -2.28 1.13
CA THR A 340 -7.02 -2.31 2.27
C THR A 340 -6.98 -3.69 2.92
N LEU A 341 -8.13 -4.34 3.14
CA LEU A 341 -8.19 -5.69 3.71
C LEU A 341 -7.52 -6.73 2.81
N VAL A 342 -7.64 -6.60 1.48
CA VAL A 342 -6.94 -7.46 0.52
C VAL A 342 -5.42 -7.29 0.65
N MET A 343 -4.91 -6.06 0.74
CA MET A 343 -3.48 -5.81 0.92
C MET A 343 -2.94 -6.27 2.28
N MET A 344 -3.80 -6.34 3.29
CA MET A 344 -3.44 -6.80 4.64
C MET A 344 -3.68 -8.30 4.85
N SER A 345 -4.12 -9.05 3.84
CA SER A 345 -4.53 -10.45 3.99
C SER A 345 -3.46 -11.32 4.66
N GLY A 346 -2.18 -11.12 4.33
CA GLY A 346 -1.08 -11.85 4.97
C GLY A 346 -0.90 -11.54 6.46
N LYS A 347 -1.21 -10.30 6.91
CA LYS A 347 -1.16 -9.92 8.33
C LYS A 347 -2.41 -10.35 9.11
N LEU A 348 -3.48 -10.64 8.41
CA LEU A 348 -4.76 -11.06 8.97
C LEU A 348 -4.90 -12.59 9.03
N GLN A 349 -3.89 -13.34 8.63
CA GLN A 349 -3.87 -14.80 8.76
C GLN A 349 -4.06 -15.22 10.23
N GLY A 350 -5.06 -16.07 10.48
CA GLY A 350 -5.44 -16.52 11.83
C GLY A 350 -6.49 -15.64 12.54
N TYR A 351 -6.97 -14.59 11.89
CA TYR A 351 -8.08 -13.76 12.40
C TYR A 351 -9.32 -13.94 11.53
N GLU A 352 -10.48 -14.08 12.17
CA GLU A 352 -11.77 -14.02 11.48
C GLU A 352 -12.12 -12.55 11.17
N VAL A 353 -12.20 -12.20 9.89
CA VAL A 353 -12.53 -10.83 9.46
C VAL A 353 -14.02 -10.75 9.11
N VAL A 354 -14.82 -10.23 10.03
CA VAL A 354 -16.24 -9.97 9.80
C VAL A 354 -16.41 -8.63 9.09
N LYS A 355 -17.10 -8.64 7.96
CA LYS A 355 -17.39 -7.44 7.14
C LYS A 355 -18.89 -7.11 7.30
N ASP A 356 -19.17 -6.03 8.02
CA ASP A 356 -20.53 -5.51 8.19
C ASP A 356 -20.58 -4.08 7.64
N PHE A 357 -20.96 -3.95 6.37
CA PHE A 357 -21.08 -2.67 5.67
C PHE A 357 -22.53 -2.37 5.35
N ASP A 358 -22.98 -1.16 5.69
CA ASP A 358 -24.27 -0.68 5.21
C ASP A 358 -24.30 -0.64 3.68
N PRO A 359 -25.18 -1.41 3.01
CA PRO A 359 -25.28 -1.42 1.55
C PRO A 359 -25.69 -0.07 0.96
N GLU A 360 -26.35 0.80 1.76
CA GLU A 360 -26.81 2.13 1.32
C GLU A 360 -25.83 3.26 1.70
N LEU A 361 -24.63 2.95 2.20
CA LEU A 361 -23.64 3.96 2.55
C LEU A 361 -23.33 4.84 1.32
N PRO A 362 -23.59 6.14 1.36
CA PRO A 362 -23.35 7.03 0.23
C PRO A 362 -21.85 7.23 0.01
N ALA A 363 -21.48 7.46 -1.25
CA ALA A 363 -20.14 7.91 -1.58
C ALA A 363 -19.92 9.33 -1.01
N ILE A 364 -18.75 9.59 -0.43
CA ILE A 364 -18.42 10.86 0.23
C ILE A 364 -17.32 11.59 -0.50
N PRO A 365 -17.33 12.93 -0.53
CA PRO A 365 -16.19 13.71 -1.00
C PRO A 365 -15.06 13.58 0.02
N ALA A 366 -13.88 13.15 -0.45
CA ALA A 366 -12.70 12.98 0.37
C ALA A 366 -11.45 13.54 -0.33
N TYR A 367 -10.50 13.96 0.50
CA TYR A 367 -9.21 14.48 0.08
C TYR A 367 -8.15 13.39 0.10
#